data_9a4a9f4acbf48ae4846fd36f4241b9b9
#
_entry.id   9a4a9f4acbf48ae4846fd36f4241b9b9
#
_cell.length_a   1.000
_cell.length_b   1.000
_cell.length_c   1.000
_cell.angle_alpha   90.00
_cell.angle_beta   90.00
_cell.angle_gamma   90.00
#
_symmetry.space_group_name_H-M   'P 1'
#
loop_
_entity.id
_entity.type
_entity.pdbx_description
1 polymer ?
#
loop_
_entity_poly.entity_id
_entity_poly.type
_entity_poly.pdbx_seq_one_letter_code
_entity_poly.pdbx_strand_id
1 'polypeptide(L)'
;MEKFYSHGKLLITGEYAVLDGAKALALPTKFGQSLEVKPIESPEIRWKSFDHNGTLWFETTLQLPSFKANENNETAKRLSECFLAIAKLQPNFFKHNNGFEMHSHLEFPQNWGLGSSSTLINNLAQWANVDAFILLENTFGGSGYDIACAQHPYPIIYQRQNSNPHIKIVDFDPPFKAQLFFVHRNQKQNSREAIAHYNTLKTTQLLDFSELNALTNALLVATTLEEFEVLINKHETIVGTLIQQPPLKTTHFADYPGAI
;
A
#
# COMPACT_ATOMS: atom_id res chain seq x y z
N MET A 1 -14.13 9.53 21.21
CA MET A 1 -13.45 9.68 19.91
C MET A 1 -12.28 8.72 19.93
N GLU A 2 -12.27 7.82 18.96
CA GLU A 2 -11.19 6.83 18.78
C GLU A 2 -10.29 7.32 17.65
N LYS A 3 -8.99 6.97 17.73
CA LYS A 3 -8.02 7.37 16.71
C LYS A 3 -7.14 6.19 16.32
N PHE A 4 -7.02 5.96 15.02
CA PHE A 4 -6.22 4.91 14.40
C PHE A 4 -5.18 5.54 13.50
N TYR A 5 -4.05 4.84 13.31
CA TYR A 5 -2.96 5.32 12.47
C TYR A 5 -2.35 4.16 11.69
N SER A 6 -1.94 4.46 10.48
CA SER A 6 -1.26 3.52 9.59
C SER A 6 -0.12 4.21 8.86
N HIS A 7 1.04 3.56 8.82
CA HIS A 7 2.21 4.05 8.08
C HIS A 7 1.99 3.92 6.57
N GLY A 8 2.50 4.89 5.82
CA GLY A 8 2.66 4.73 4.37
C GLY A 8 3.75 3.69 4.06
N LYS A 9 4.00 3.46 2.78
CA LYS A 9 4.93 2.42 2.31
C LYS A 9 5.84 2.90 1.19
N LEU A 10 7.04 2.34 1.12
CA LEU A 10 7.93 2.39 -0.01
C LEU A 10 8.43 0.98 -0.30
N LEU A 11 8.31 0.52 -1.54
CA LEU A 11 8.82 -0.77 -1.98
C LEU A 11 10.22 -0.58 -2.56
N ILE A 12 11.20 -1.35 -2.06
CA ILE A 12 12.57 -1.29 -2.53
C ILE A 12 12.85 -2.44 -3.52
N THR A 13 12.31 -3.63 -3.26
CA THR A 13 12.49 -4.79 -4.13
C THR A 13 11.20 -5.58 -4.29
N GLY A 14 11.13 -6.41 -5.32
CA GLY A 14 10.05 -7.36 -5.54
C GLY A 14 8.82 -6.79 -6.24
N GLU A 15 8.94 -5.63 -6.90
CA GLU A 15 7.81 -5.02 -7.60
C GLU A 15 7.14 -6.00 -8.57
N TYR A 16 5.81 -6.10 -8.55
CA TYR A 16 4.95 -7.10 -9.20
C TYR A 16 5.25 -8.55 -8.81
N ALA A 17 6.52 -8.97 -8.76
CA ALA A 17 6.92 -10.34 -8.41
C ALA A 17 6.42 -10.77 -7.02
N VAL A 18 6.24 -9.83 -6.10
CA VAL A 18 5.66 -10.05 -4.75
C VAL A 18 4.23 -10.60 -4.80
N LEU A 19 3.48 -10.37 -5.88
CA LEU A 19 2.13 -10.91 -6.09
C LEU A 19 2.16 -12.45 -6.17
N ASP A 20 3.24 -13.01 -6.69
CA ASP A 20 3.42 -14.45 -6.91
C ASP A 20 4.46 -15.08 -5.98
N GLY A 21 4.80 -14.40 -4.89
CA GLY A 21 5.58 -14.99 -3.80
C GLY A 21 7.07 -14.70 -3.83
N ALA A 22 7.56 -13.76 -4.66
CA ALA A 22 8.90 -13.23 -4.50
C ALA A 22 9.02 -12.49 -3.16
N LYS A 23 10.22 -12.47 -2.58
CA LYS A 23 10.53 -11.61 -1.43
C LYS A 23 10.51 -10.15 -1.86
N ALA A 24 9.98 -9.31 -0.98
CA ALA A 24 9.99 -7.87 -1.14
C ALA A 24 10.59 -7.20 0.09
N LEU A 25 11.54 -6.31 -0.10
CA LEU A 25 11.98 -5.37 0.94
C LEU A 25 11.09 -4.15 0.84
N ALA A 26 10.35 -3.87 1.92
CA ALA A 26 9.45 -2.74 2.00
C ALA A 26 9.70 -1.92 3.25
N LEU A 27 9.60 -0.59 3.09
CA LEU A 27 9.86 0.38 4.16
C LEU A 27 8.55 1.06 4.52
N PRO A 28 8.08 0.96 5.78
CA PRO A 28 7.07 1.85 6.29
C PRO A 28 7.60 3.28 6.27
N THR A 29 6.79 4.22 5.79
CA THR A 29 7.22 5.62 5.78
C THR A 29 6.91 6.29 7.12
N LYS A 30 7.68 7.35 7.43
CA LYS A 30 7.41 8.20 8.60
C LYS A 30 6.04 8.87 8.50
N PHE A 31 5.63 9.23 7.28
CA PHE A 31 4.30 9.77 7.00
C PHE A 31 3.28 8.64 6.82
N GLY A 32 2.05 8.90 7.25
CA GLY A 32 0.98 7.93 7.19
C GLY A 32 -0.39 8.57 7.00
N GLN A 33 -1.38 7.90 7.55
CA GLN A 33 -2.76 8.35 7.54
C GLN A 33 -3.41 8.04 8.88
N SER A 34 -4.09 9.01 9.46
CA SER A 34 -4.93 8.77 10.63
C SER A 34 -6.41 8.68 10.25
N LEU A 35 -7.17 7.99 11.11
CA LEU A 35 -8.63 7.92 11.07
C LEU A 35 -9.15 8.24 12.47
N GLU A 36 -9.99 9.26 12.56
CA GLU A 36 -10.71 9.63 13.79
C GLU A 36 -12.16 9.22 13.65
N VAL A 37 -12.71 8.55 14.67
CA VAL A 37 -14.07 8.03 14.67
C VAL A 37 -14.82 8.48 15.90
N LYS A 38 -16.01 9.03 15.70
CA LYS A 38 -16.94 9.46 16.75
C LYS A 38 -18.31 8.84 16.50
N PRO A 39 -18.92 8.15 17.46
CA PRO A 39 -20.30 7.69 17.33
C PRO A 39 -21.28 8.89 17.24
N ILE A 40 -22.34 8.72 16.43
CA ILE A 40 -23.46 9.65 16.32
C ILE A 40 -24.79 8.87 16.39
N GLU A 41 -25.87 9.55 16.77
CA GLU A 41 -27.18 8.89 16.94
C GLU A 41 -27.90 8.62 15.61
N SER A 42 -27.57 9.39 14.54
CA SER A 42 -28.18 9.19 13.22
C SER A 42 -27.61 7.92 12.53
N PRO A 43 -28.46 7.13 11.82
CA PRO A 43 -28.05 5.87 11.20
C PRO A 43 -27.30 6.12 9.87
N GLU A 44 -26.19 6.81 9.94
CA GLU A 44 -25.37 7.19 8.78
C GLU A 44 -23.89 7.28 9.14
N ILE A 45 -23.04 7.19 8.14
CA ILE A 45 -21.60 7.47 8.27
C ILE A 45 -21.33 8.79 7.57
N ARG A 46 -20.96 9.82 8.33
CA ARG A 46 -20.49 11.11 7.83
C ARG A 46 -18.99 11.06 7.65
N TRP A 47 -18.55 11.02 6.42
CA TRP A 47 -17.13 10.87 6.08
C TRP A 47 -16.52 12.16 5.58
N LYS A 48 -15.32 12.51 6.09
CA LYS A 48 -14.48 13.60 5.57
C LYS A 48 -13.05 13.13 5.39
N SER A 49 -12.44 13.50 4.27
CA SER A 49 -11.02 13.24 3.99
C SER A 49 -10.26 14.54 3.82
N PHE A 50 -9.19 14.67 4.57
CA PHE A 50 -8.29 15.83 4.55
C PHE A 50 -6.94 15.43 3.93
N ASP A 51 -6.38 16.30 3.13
CA ASP A 51 -5.05 16.15 2.54
C ASP A 51 -3.94 16.51 3.54
N HIS A 52 -2.70 16.41 3.10
CA HIS A 52 -1.50 16.71 3.90
C HIS A 52 -1.37 18.19 4.33
N ASN A 53 -2.15 19.10 3.77
CA ASN A 53 -2.26 20.50 4.16
C ASN A 53 -3.45 20.76 5.10
N GLY A 54 -4.22 19.72 5.44
CA GLY A 54 -5.45 19.85 6.20
C GLY A 54 -6.65 20.35 5.38
N THR A 55 -6.57 20.36 4.05
CA THR A 55 -7.65 20.78 3.17
C THR A 55 -8.64 19.63 2.98
N LEU A 56 -9.94 19.91 3.15
CA LEU A 56 -11.01 18.96 2.83
C LEU A 56 -11.04 18.75 1.31
N TRP A 57 -10.75 17.53 0.84
CA TRP A 57 -10.74 17.19 -0.58
C TRP A 57 -11.87 16.23 -0.99
N PHE A 58 -12.47 15.53 -0.01
CA PHE A 58 -13.59 14.63 -0.26
C PHE A 58 -14.48 14.53 0.98
N GLU A 59 -15.79 14.56 0.79
CA GLU A 59 -16.76 14.26 1.81
C GLU A 59 -17.93 13.49 1.21
N THR A 60 -18.59 12.65 2.01
CA THR A 60 -19.80 11.92 1.65
C THR A 60 -20.55 11.45 2.88
N THR A 61 -21.81 11.12 2.70
CA THR A 61 -22.64 10.45 3.72
C THR A 61 -23.11 9.11 3.18
N LEU A 62 -22.88 8.05 3.96
CA LEU A 62 -23.31 6.68 3.64
C LEU A 62 -24.49 6.32 4.56
N GLN A 63 -25.61 5.89 3.97
CA GLN A 63 -26.80 5.50 4.72
C GLN A 63 -26.69 4.07 5.27
N LEU A 64 -26.93 3.86 6.55
CA LEU A 64 -27.00 2.53 7.14
C LEU A 64 -28.40 1.91 6.97
N PRO A 65 -28.53 0.60 6.76
CA PRO A 65 -27.45 -0.41 6.65
C PRO A 65 -26.95 -0.65 5.22
N SER A 66 -27.42 0.12 4.23
CA SER A 66 -27.13 -0.10 2.81
C SER A 66 -25.76 0.35 2.37
N PHE A 67 -25.10 1.22 3.14
CA PHE A 67 -23.85 1.92 2.82
C PHE A 67 -23.88 2.65 1.48
N LYS A 68 -25.09 3.01 1.01
CA LYS A 68 -25.26 3.80 -0.21
C LYS A 68 -24.80 5.24 0.06
N ALA A 69 -23.83 5.68 -0.75
CA ALA A 69 -23.33 7.05 -0.70
C ALA A 69 -24.34 8.03 -1.34
N ASN A 70 -24.37 9.26 -0.83
CA ASN A 70 -25.09 10.36 -1.46
C ASN A 70 -24.36 10.90 -2.69
N GLU A 71 -23.05 10.69 -2.79
CA GLU A 71 -22.20 11.07 -3.92
C GLU A 71 -22.07 9.91 -4.92
N ASN A 72 -22.06 10.23 -6.21
CA ASN A 72 -21.89 9.25 -7.28
C ASN A 72 -20.54 9.42 -7.98
N ASN A 73 -19.46 9.20 -7.23
CA ASN A 73 -18.09 9.21 -7.76
C ASN A 73 -17.32 7.95 -7.32
N GLU A 74 -16.17 7.70 -7.96
CA GLU A 74 -15.38 6.48 -7.71
C GLU A 74 -14.90 6.39 -6.26
N THR A 75 -14.56 7.51 -5.62
CA THR A 75 -14.10 7.53 -4.21
C THR A 75 -15.22 7.11 -3.26
N ALA A 76 -16.42 7.66 -3.43
CA ALA A 76 -17.59 7.29 -2.64
C ALA A 76 -17.97 5.83 -2.83
N LYS A 77 -17.92 5.32 -4.07
CA LYS A 77 -18.17 3.92 -4.38
C LYS A 77 -17.16 3.01 -3.68
N ARG A 78 -15.87 3.34 -3.72
CA ARG A 78 -14.83 2.56 -3.05
C ARG A 78 -14.98 2.55 -1.53
N LEU A 79 -15.33 3.69 -0.97
CA LEU A 79 -15.60 3.77 0.47
C LEU A 79 -16.81 2.89 0.85
N SER A 80 -17.89 2.95 0.07
CA SER A 80 -19.06 2.08 0.24
C SER A 80 -18.69 0.59 0.19
N GLU A 81 -17.86 0.18 -0.78
CA GLU A 81 -17.36 -1.20 -0.89
C GLU A 81 -16.58 -1.64 0.37
N CYS A 82 -15.78 -0.76 0.96
CA CYS A 82 -15.07 -1.05 2.22
C CYS A 82 -16.05 -1.32 3.37
N PHE A 83 -17.06 -0.48 3.57
CA PHE A 83 -18.05 -0.67 4.64
C PHE A 83 -18.93 -1.90 4.41
N LEU A 84 -19.30 -2.20 3.16
CA LEU A 84 -20.01 -3.44 2.81
C LEU A 84 -19.17 -4.67 3.12
N ALA A 85 -17.86 -4.63 2.84
CA ALA A 85 -16.94 -5.73 3.18
C ALA A 85 -16.81 -5.89 4.70
N ILE A 86 -16.66 -4.81 5.46
CA ILE A 86 -16.65 -4.85 6.93
C ILE A 86 -17.95 -5.45 7.47
N ALA A 87 -19.12 -5.04 6.97
CA ALA A 87 -20.40 -5.58 7.42
C ALA A 87 -20.55 -7.09 7.12
N LYS A 88 -19.93 -7.59 6.05
CA LYS A 88 -19.87 -9.04 5.77
C LYS A 88 -18.92 -9.77 6.71
N LEU A 89 -17.74 -9.20 7.00
CA LEU A 89 -16.73 -9.79 7.88
C LEU A 89 -17.16 -9.75 9.35
N GLN A 90 -17.89 -8.72 9.75
CA GLN A 90 -18.35 -8.48 11.11
C GLN A 90 -19.86 -8.12 11.14
N PRO A 91 -20.80 -9.09 10.94
CA PRO A 91 -22.23 -8.81 10.75
C PRO A 91 -22.93 -8.10 11.91
N ASN A 92 -22.35 -8.13 13.11
CA ASN A 92 -22.92 -7.52 14.31
C ASN A 92 -22.44 -6.08 14.54
N PHE A 93 -21.42 -5.63 13.80
CA PHE A 93 -20.74 -4.37 14.04
C PHE A 93 -21.67 -3.15 13.90
N PHE A 94 -22.58 -3.18 12.93
CA PHE A 94 -23.51 -2.09 12.65
C PHE A 94 -24.94 -2.32 13.16
N LYS A 95 -25.17 -3.34 14.03
CA LYS A 95 -26.54 -3.73 14.44
C LYS A 95 -27.28 -2.71 15.31
N HIS A 96 -26.59 -1.81 15.97
CA HIS A 96 -27.24 -0.89 16.93
C HIS A 96 -27.79 0.39 16.27
N ASN A 97 -27.84 0.47 14.93
CA ASN A 97 -28.36 1.60 14.15
C ASN A 97 -27.75 2.98 14.49
N ASN A 98 -26.66 3.00 15.26
CA ASN A 98 -25.89 4.21 15.50
C ASN A 98 -24.90 4.39 14.34
N GLY A 99 -24.75 5.62 13.90
CA GLY A 99 -23.78 5.96 12.88
C GLY A 99 -22.48 6.47 13.43
N PHE A 100 -21.66 6.98 12.54
CA PHE A 100 -20.32 7.46 12.87
C PHE A 100 -20.00 8.73 12.09
N GLU A 101 -19.37 9.68 12.74
CA GLU A 101 -18.62 10.75 12.09
C GLU A 101 -17.16 10.34 12.01
N MET A 102 -16.61 10.35 10.79
CA MET A 102 -15.28 9.79 10.51
C MET A 102 -14.43 10.79 9.73
N HIS A 103 -13.23 11.08 10.25
CA HIS A 103 -12.29 12.00 9.62
C HIS A 103 -10.98 11.27 9.31
N SER A 104 -10.60 11.26 8.04
CA SER A 104 -9.34 10.70 7.56
C SER A 104 -8.38 11.83 7.22
N HIS A 105 -7.16 11.78 7.77
CA HIS A 105 -6.12 12.78 7.54
C HIS A 105 -4.88 12.12 6.95
N LEU A 106 -4.51 12.54 5.75
CA LEU A 106 -3.34 12.04 5.04
C LEU A 106 -2.14 12.98 5.28
N GLU A 107 -0.98 12.45 5.61
CA GLU A 107 0.22 13.24 5.90
C GLU A 107 1.15 13.41 4.68
N PHE A 108 0.79 12.87 3.53
CA PHE A 108 1.56 12.97 2.28
C PHE A 108 0.66 13.25 1.08
N PRO A 109 1.16 13.88 0.01
CA PRO A 109 0.40 14.09 -1.23
C PRO A 109 -0.08 12.76 -1.83
N GLN A 110 -1.34 12.71 -2.25
CA GLN A 110 -1.96 11.47 -2.78
C GLN A 110 -1.22 10.88 -3.99
N ASN A 111 -0.56 11.73 -4.77
CA ASN A 111 0.18 11.34 -5.98
C ASN A 111 1.61 10.85 -5.73
N TRP A 112 2.06 10.80 -4.48
CA TRP A 112 3.39 10.27 -4.14
C TRP A 112 3.46 8.72 -4.17
N GLY A 113 2.32 8.04 -4.23
CA GLY A 113 2.33 6.57 -4.33
C GLY A 113 2.66 5.85 -3.02
N LEU A 114 2.62 6.54 -1.88
CA LEU A 114 2.97 6.00 -0.58
C LEU A 114 1.86 5.17 0.10
N GLY A 115 0.84 4.74 -0.65
CA GLY A 115 -0.13 3.75 -0.16
C GLY A 115 -1.32 4.32 0.59
N SER A 116 -1.93 5.44 0.15
CA SER A 116 -3.12 6.02 0.78
C SER A 116 -4.33 5.08 0.86
N SER A 117 -4.46 4.14 -0.07
CA SER A 117 -5.54 3.13 -0.03
C SER A 117 -5.30 2.08 1.04
N SER A 118 -4.08 1.56 1.14
CA SER A 118 -3.73 0.53 2.14
C SER A 118 -3.74 1.08 3.56
N THR A 119 -3.29 2.32 3.77
CA THR A 119 -3.40 2.98 5.07
C THR A 119 -4.86 3.17 5.48
N LEU A 120 -5.75 3.51 4.54
CA LEU A 120 -7.19 3.59 4.79
C LEU A 120 -7.77 2.23 5.18
N ILE A 121 -7.48 1.18 4.39
CA ILE A 121 -7.95 -0.19 4.67
C ILE A 121 -7.49 -0.67 6.05
N ASN A 122 -6.22 -0.44 6.39
CA ASN A 122 -5.70 -0.86 7.68
C ASN A 122 -6.34 -0.09 8.86
N ASN A 123 -6.56 1.22 8.72
CA ASN A 123 -7.27 2.00 9.72
C ASN A 123 -8.72 1.54 9.93
N LEU A 124 -9.43 1.26 8.84
CA LEU A 124 -10.79 0.73 8.88
C LEU A 124 -10.83 -0.67 9.51
N ALA A 125 -9.85 -1.51 9.20
CA ALA A 125 -9.73 -2.85 9.77
C ALA A 125 -9.46 -2.81 11.27
N GLN A 126 -8.57 -1.92 11.74
CA GLN A 126 -8.31 -1.69 13.15
C GLN A 126 -9.60 -1.25 13.87
N TRP A 127 -10.29 -0.25 13.32
CA TRP A 127 -11.54 0.25 13.88
C TRP A 127 -12.63 -0.83 13.98
N ALA A 128 -12.81 -1.60 12.92
CA ALA A 128 -13.85 -2.62 12.86
C ALA A 128 -13.44 -3.96 13.52
N ASN A 129 -12.19 -4.07 13.99
CA ASN A 129 -11.59 -5.30 14.51
C ASN A 129 -11.74 -6.48 13.55
N VAL A 130 -11.35 -6.28 12.29
CA VAL A 130 -11.29 -7.31 11.23
C VAL A 130 -9.86 -7.45 10.70
N ASP A 131 -9.58 -8.56 10.04
CA ASP A 131 -8.28 -8.76 9.39
C ASP A 131 -8.12 -7.84 8.18
N ALA A 132 -7.05 -7.01 8.18
CA ALA A 132 -6.80 -6.03 7.13
C ALA A 132 -6.44 -6.65 5.78
N PHE A 133 -5.78 -7.83 5.77
CA PHE A 133 -5.47 -8.56 4.53
C PHE A 133 -6.74 -9.12 3.91
N ILE A 134 -7.64 -9.67 4.71
CA ILE A 134 -8.95 -10.16 4.24
C ILE A 134 -9.79 -8.97 3.76
N LEU A 135 -9.79 -7.84 4.45
CA LEU A 135 -10.50 -6.64 4.00
C LEU A 135 -9.94 -6.11 2.68
N LEU A 136 -8.60 -6.08 2.52
CA LEU A 136 -7.94 -5.72 1.26
C LEU A 136 -8.37 -6.65 0.12
N GLU A 137 -8.35 -7.96 0.33
CA GLU A 137 -8.73 -8.96 -0.68
C GLU A 137 -10.18 -8.79 -1.16
N ASN A 138 -11.09 -8.47 -0.24
CA ASN A 138 -12.51 -8.24 -0.54
C ASN A 138 -12.82 -6.87 -1.17
N THR A 139 -11.83 -5.97 -1.29
CA THR A 139 -12.03 -4.59 -1.76
C THR A 139 -11.09 -4.20 -2.89
N PHE A 140 -9.85 -3.86 -2.58
CA PHE A 140 -8.86 -3.33 -3.54
C PHE A 140 -8.02 -4.44 -4.19
N GLY A 141 -7.86 -5.57 -3.53
CA GLY A 141 -6.93 -6.62 -3.95
C GLY A 141 -5.47 -6.20 -3.82
N GLY A 142 -4.59 -6.99 -4.41
CA GLY A 142 -3.15 -6.74 -4.40
C GLY A 142 -2.35 -7.81 -3.64
N SER A 143 -1.07 -7.55 -3.40
CA SER A 143 -0.19 -8.51 -2.74
C SER A 143 -0.28 -8.48 -1.21
N GLY A 144 -0.65 -7.33 -0.63
CA GLY A 144 -0.76 -7.12 0.81
C GLY A 144 0.53 -6.60 1.49
N TYR A 145 1.65 -6.45 0.79
CA TYR A 145 2.87 -5.90 1.41
C TYR A 145 2.66 -4.48 1.96
N ASP A 146 1.80 -3.72 1.34
CA ASP A 146 1.41 -2.37 1.74
C ASP A 146 0.57 -2.36 3.02
N ILE A 147 -0.28 -3.37 3.25
CA ILE A 147 -0.94 -3.59 4.55
C ILE A 147 0.10 -3.94 5.62
N ALA A 148 1.06 -4.83 5.29
CA ALA A 148 2.14 -5.15 6.22
C ALA A 148 2.94 -3.91 6.64
N CYS A 149 3.28 -3.01 5.70
CA CYS A 149 3.90 -1.72 6.03
C CYS A 149 3.01 -0.83 6.89
N ALA A 150 1.69 -0.80 6.61
CA ALA A 150 0.75 0.02 7.38
C ALA A 150 0.69 -0.37 8.86
N GLN A 151 0.95 -1.66 9.17
CA GLN A 151 0.90 -2.24 10.52
C GLN A 151 2.21 -2.14 11.31
N HIS A 152 3.34 -1.92 10.63
CA HIS A 152 4.66 -1.98 11.25
C HIS A 152 5.41 -0.65 11.12
N PRO A 153 6.14 -0.18 12.17
CA PRO A 153 6.96 1.02 12.08
C PRO A 153 8.40 0.76 11.62
N TYR A 154 8.74 -0.49 11.29
CA TYR A 154 10.10 -0.92 10.93
C TYR A 154 10.14 -1.54 9.55
N PRO A 155 11.30 -1.51 8.84
CA PRO A 155 11.49 -2.21 7.58
C PRO A 155 11.12 -3.70 7.67
N ILE A 156 10.53 -4.22 6.61
CA ILE A 156 10.07 -5.61 6.55
C ILE A 156 10.58 -6.31 5.29
N ILE A 157 10.85 -7.60 5.43
CA ILE A 157 10.79 -8.54 4.31
C ILE A 157 9.39 -9.14 4.31
N TYR A 158 8.71 -8.95 3.21
CA TYR A 158 7.39 -9.51 2.94
C TYR A 158 7.50 -10.61 1.89
N GLN A 159 6.77 -11.70 2.08
CA GLN A 159 6.63 -12.76 1.08
C GLN A 159 5.22 -13.33 1.15
N ARG A 160 4.51 -13.31 0.04
CA ARG A 160 3.20 -13.94 -0.05
C ARG A 160 3.37 -15.45 -0.11
N GLN A 161 2.79 -16.18 0.86
CA GLN A 161 2.76 -17.64 0.90
C GLN A 161 1.31 -18.10 1.02
N ASN A 162 0.71 -18.53 -0.08
CA ASN A 162 -0.71 -18.94 -0.12
C ASN A 162 -1.64 -17.88 0.51
N SER A 163 -2.42 -18.30 1.52
CA SER A 163 -3.37 -17.42 2.21
C SER A 163 -2.75 -16.59 3.34
N ASN A 164 -1.51 -16.88 3.76
CA ASN A 164 -0.87 -16.20 4.89
C ASN A 164 0.43 -15.52 4.43
N PRO A 165 0.55 -14.20 4.58
CA PRO A 165 1.81 -13.53 4.29
C PRO A 165 2.87 -13.87 5.34
N HIS A 166 4.08 -14.13 4.90
CA HIS A 166 5.24 -14.21 5.77
C HIS A 166 5.86 -12.82 5.89
N ILE A 167 5.82 -12.25 7.10
CA ILE A 167 6.32 -10.90 7.41
C ILE A 167 7.47 -11.05 8.42
N LYS A 168 8.63 -10.54 8.06
CA LYS A 168 9.80 -10.51 8.94
C LYS A 168 10.28 -9.07 9.09
N ILE A 169 10.27 -8.54 10.31
CA ILE A 169 10.92 -7.27 10.63
C ILE A 169 12.43 -7.46 10.43
N VAL A 170 13.05 -6.49 9.77
CA VAL A 170 14.47 -6.49 9.48
C VAL A 170 15.11 -5.15 9.87
N ASP A 171 16.41 -5.20 10.15
CA ASP A 171 17.20 -3.99 10.31
C ASP A 171 17.73 -3.60 8.92
N PHE A 172 17.20 -2.49 8.39
CA PHE A 172 17.68 -1.88 7.15
C PHE A 172 18.03 -0.42 7.43
N ASP A 173 19.26 -0.25 7.92
CA ASP A 173 19.83 1.07 8.23
C ASP A 173 21.22 1.19 7.59
N PRO A 174 21.32 1.21 6.23
CA PRO A 174 22.59 1.23 5.54
C PRO A 174 23.40 2.49 5.88
N PRO A 175 24.75 2.39 6.01
CA PRO A 175 25.60 3.53 6.38
C PRO A 175 25.55 4.68 5.37
N PHE A 176 25.14 4.41 4.16
CA PHE A 176 24.94 5.38 3.07
C PHE A 176 23.51 5.92 2.96
N LYS A 177 22.62 5.66 3.93
CA LYS A 177 21.20 6.10 3.91
C LYS A 177 21.01 7.59 3.64
N ALA A 178 21.93 8.43 4.08
CA ALA A 178 21.90 9.88 3.82
C ALA A 178 22.11 10.25 2.34
N GLN A 179 22.53 9.31 1.51
CA GLN A 179 22.72 9.48 0.07
C GLN A 179 21.54 8.91 -0.74
N LEU A 180 20.55 8.30 -0.07
CA LEU A 180 19.35 7.76 -0.72
C LEU A 180 18.23 8.79 -0.68
N PHE A 181 17.62 9.06 -1.83
CA PHE A 181 16.55 10.04 -1.97
C PHE A 181 15.37 9.39 -2.70
N PHE A 182 14.17 9.59 -2.17
CA PHE A 182 12.93 9.24 -2.87
C PHE A 182 12.55 10.36 -3.84
N VAL A 183 12.43 10.01 -5.13
CA VAL A 183 12.01 10.95 -6.17
C VAL A 183 10.61 10.55 -6.66
N HIS A 184 9.59 11.31 -6.29
CA HIS A 184 8.24 11.08 -6.76
C HIS A 184 8.02 11.66 -8.16
N ARG A 185 7.31 10.93 -9.01
CA ARG A 185 7.07 11.32 -10.42
C ARG A 185 5.87 12.27 -10.58
N ASN A 186 5.19 12.67 -9.52
CA ASN A 186 3.92 13.42 -9.55
C ASN A 186 2.81 12.78 -10.42
N GLN A 187 2.90 11.48 -10.65
CA GLN A 187 1.93 10.71 -11.42
C GLN A 187 1.43 9.55 -10.57
N LYS A 188 0.13 9.55 -10.29
CA LYS A 188 -0.49 8.42 -9.63
C LYS A 188 -0.59 7.26 -10.63
N GLN A 189 0.14 6.18 -10.38
CA GLN A 189 0.01 4.96 -11.16
C GLN A 189 -1.27 4.21 -10.75
N ASN A 190 -2.02 3.76 -11.77
CA ASN A 190 -3.14 2.86 -11.52
C ASN A 190 -2.62 1.44 -11.27
N SER A 191 -2.44 1.09 -10.00
CA SER A 191 -1.90 -0.22 -9.61
C SER A 191 -2.69 -1.39 -10.19
N ARG A 192 -4.01 -1.25 -10.43
CA ARG A 192 -4.83 -2.33 -11.00
C ARG A 192 -4.51 -2.60 -12.45
N GLU A 193 -4.37 -1.56 -13.27
CA GLU A 193 -3.99 -1.71 -14.67
C GLU A 193 -2.60 -2.35 -14.79
N ALA A 194 -1.67 -1.91 -13.96
CA ALA A 194 -0.33 -2.46 -13.91
C ALA A 194 -0.30 -3.93 -13.46
N ILE A 195 -1.08 -4.29 -12.44
CA ILE A 195 -1.26 -5.68 -11.99
C ILE A 195 -1.96 -6.52 -13.06
N ALA A 196 -2.99 -5.98 -13.72
CA ALA A 196 -3.67 -6.67 -14.81
C ALA A 196 -2.71 -6.97 -15.97
N HIS A 197 -1.88 -6.00 -16.35
CA HIS A 197 -0.83 -6.18 -17.36
C HIS A 197 0.17 -7.28 -16.93
N TYR A 198 0.73 -7.20 -15.73
CA TYR A 198 1.61 -8.23 -15.18
C TYR A 198 0.95 -9.63 -15.23
N ASN A 199 -0.31 -9.73 -14.84
CA ASN A 199 -1.05 -11.00 -14.87
C ASN A 199 -1.21 -11.58 -16.27
N THR A 200 -1.27 -10.77 -17.32
CA THR A 200 -1.28 -11.27 -18.72
C THR A 200 0.07 -11.83 -19.13
N LEU A 201 1.16 -11.22 -18.69
CA LEU A 201 2.52 -11.65 -19.01
C LEU A 201 2.91 -12.97 -18.34
N LYS A 202 2.56 -13.14 -17.06
CA LYS A 202 2.93 -14.33 -16.28
C LYS A 202 2.31 -15.64 -16.80
N THR A 203 1.20 -15.60 -17.54
CA THR A 203 0.56 -16.81 -18.08
C THR A 203 1.43 -17.52 -19.10
N THR A 204 2.43 -16.84 -19.67
CA THR A 204 3.34 -17.35 -20.69
C THR A 204 4.75 -17.62 -20.20
N GLN A 205 5.03 -17.39 -18.92
CA GLN A 205 6.37 -17.49 -18.33
C GLN A 205 6.41 -18.47 -17.16
N LEU A 206 7.47 -19.25 -17.08
CA LEU A 206 7.79 -19.98 -15.85
C LEU A 206 8.40 -18.99 -14.87
N LEU A 207 7.73 -18.73 -13.75
CA LEU A 207 8.19 -17.79 -12.73
C LEU A 207 9.18 -18.47 -11.79
N ASP A 208 10.44 -18.03 -11.85
CA ASP A 208 11.49 -18.36 -10.85
C ASP A 208 11.98 -17.05 -10.22
N PHE A 209 11.78 -16.93 -8.92
CA PHE A 209 12.19 -15.76 -8.14
C PHE A 209 13.45 -15.99 -7.31
N SER A 210 14.19 -17.07 -7.54
CA SER A 210 15.39 -17.42 -6.76
C SER A 210 16.42 -16.29 -6.78
N GLU A 211 16.70 -15.73 -7.96
CA GLU A 211 17.65 -14.63 -8.12
C GLU A 211 17.14 -13.33 -7.51
N LEU A 212 15.86 -12.94 -7.72
CA LEU A 212 15.25 -11.78 -7.06
C LEU A 212 15.30 -11.90 -5.53
N ASN A 213 15.02 -13.09 -4.99
CA ASN A 213 15.09 -13.36 -3.57
C ASN A 213 16.52 -13.27 -3.02
N ALA A 214 17.51 -13.73 -3.79
CA ALA A 214 18.92 -13.59 -3.43
C ALA A 214 19.36 -12.12 -3.42
N LEU A 215 18.98 -11.34 -4.44
CA LEU A 215 19.27 -9.91 -4.51
C LEU A 215 18.61 -9.14 -3.36
N THR A 216 17.35 -9.44 -3.03
CA THR A 216 16.66 -8.84 -1.88
C THR A 216 17.41 -9.12 -0.57
N ASN A 217 17.91 -10.34 -0.36
CA ASN A 217 18.70 -10.67 0.82
C ASN A 217 20.08 -9.97 0.82
N ALA A 218 20.73 -9.84 -0.33
CA ALA A 218 22.02 -9.17 -0.45
C ALA A 218 21.92 -7.65 -0.18
N LEU A 219 20.86 -7.01 -0.66
CA LEU A 219 20.59 -5.59 -0.43
C LEU A 219 20.45 -5.25 1.07
N LEU A 220 19.96 -6.17 1.89
CA LEU A 220 19.86 -5.97 3.35
C LEU A 220 21.21 -5.83 4.03
N VAL A 221 22.26 -6.40 3.48
CA VAL A 221 23.59 -6.45 4.09
C VAL A 221 24.64 -5.64 3.32
N ALA A 222 24.22 -4.91 2.29
CA ALA A 222 25.10 -4.02 1.53
C ALA A 222 25.66 -2.92 2.44
N THR A 223 26.98 -2.75 2.43
CA THR A 223 27.70 -1.82 3.30
C THR A 223 28.19 -0.58 2.58
N THR A 224 28.22 -0.58 1.26
CA THR A 224 28.61 0.57 0.43
C THR A 224 27.51 0.94 -0.57
N LEU A 225 27.46 2.20 -0.98
CA LEU A 225 26.52 2.68 -1.99
C LEU A 225 26.76 1.99 -3.33
N GLU A 226 28.00 1.79 -3.71
CA GLU A 226 28.39 1.14 -4.97
C GLU A 226 27.90 -0.31 -5.04
N GLU A 227 28.02 -1.06 -3.94
CA GLU A 227 27.46 -2.42 -3.84
C GLU A 227 25.94 -2.40 -3.97
N PHE A 228 25.28 -1.48 -3.26
CA PHE A 228 23.82 -1.32 -3.31
C PHE A 228 23.35 -0.98 -4.72
N GLU A 229 24.01 -0.04 -5.41
CA GLU A 229 23.68 0.35 -6.79
C GLU A 229 23.84 -0.83 -7.77
N VAL A 230 24.88 -1.64 -7.63
CA VAL A 230 25.07 -2.84 -8.47
C VAL A 230 23.93 -3.83 -8.28
N LEU A 231 23.55 -4.10 -7.02
CA LEU A 231 22.50 -5.06 -6.69
C LEU A 231 21.13 -4.58 -7.16
N ILE A 232 20.79 -3.32 -6.93
CA ILE A 232 19.49 -2.78 -7.32
C ILE A 232 19.35 -2.66 -8.84
N ASN A 233 20.41 -2.31 -9.56
CA ASN A 233 20.39 -2.29 -11.04
C ASN A 233 20.18 -3.70 -11.64
N LYS A 234 20.75 -4.76 -11.02
CA LYS A 234 20.45 -6.14 -11.40
C LYS A 234 18.99 -6.50 -11.15
N HIS A 235 18.47 -6.13 -9.97
CA HIS A 235 17.07 -6.32 -9.61
C HIS A 235 16.15 -5.65 -10.63
N GLU A 236 16.38 -4.37 -10.96
CA GLU A 236 15.59 -3.61 -11.93
C GLU A 236 15.63 -4.23 -13.34
N THR A 237 16.78 -4.78 -13.74
CA THR A 237 16.90 -5.49 -15.03
C THR A 237 16.02 -6.74 -15.08
N ILE A 238 15.98 -7.53 -14.00
CA ILE A 238 15.15 -8.74 -13.89
C ILE A 238 13.67 -8.34 -13.86
N VAL A 239 13.29 -7.36 -13.05
CA VAL A 239 11.91 -6.87 -12.98
C VAL A 239 11.48 -6.30 -14.32
N GLY A 240 12.32 -5.49 -14.96
CA GLY A 240 12.04 -4.92 -16.28
C GLY A 240 11.79 -5.99 -17.34
N THR A 241 12.56 -7.09 -17.31
CA THR A 241 12.34 -8.25 -18.19
C THR A 241 11.00 -8.93 -17.85
N LEU A 242 10.69 -9.12 -16.58
CA LEU A 242 9.48 -9.77 -16.11
C LEU A 242 8.21 -9.01 -16.55
N ILE A 243 8.24 -7.68 -16.49
CA ILE A 243 7.10 -6.81 -16.84
C ILE A 243 7.16 -6.28 -18.27
N GLN A 244 8.19 -6.66 -19.04
CA GLN A 244 8.45 -6.20 -20.42
C GLN A 244 8.49 -4.66 -20.53
N GLN A 245 9.10 -4.01 -19.55
CA GLN A 245 9.31 -2.56 -19.53
C GLN A 245 10.77 -2.23 -19.15
N PRO A 246 11.39 -1.25 -19.81
CA PRO A 246 12.72 -0.84 -19.41
C PRO A 246 12.68 -0.20 -18.00
N PRO A 247 13.77 -0.33 -17.21
CA PRO A 247 13.92 0.37 -15.95
C PRO A 247 13.69 1.88 -16.11
N LEU A 248 13.03 2.51 -15.14
CA LEU A 248 12.75 3.96 -15.18
C LEU A 248 14.02 4.81 -15.29
N LYS A 249 15.12 4.33 -14.73
CA LYS A 249 16.45 4.94 -14.85
C LYS A 249 16.81 5.22 -16.31
N THR A 250 16.64 4.22 -17.19
CA THR A 250 17.04 4.34 -18.61
C THR A 250 16.15 5.29 -19.39
N THR A 251 14.90 5.45 -19.00
CA THR A 251 13.91 6.25 -19.73
C THR A 251 13.77 7.70 -19.22
N HIS A 252 14.03 7.93 -17.92
CA HIS A 252 13.76 9.22 -17.29
C HIS A 252 14.99 9.83 -16.62
N PHE A 253 15.98 9.02 -16.29
CA PHE A 253 17.14 9.43 -15.48
C PHE A 253 18.47 8.94 -16.07
N ALA A 254 18.56 8.76 -17.40
CA ALA A 254 19.74 8.24 -18.08
C ALA A 254 21.00 9.08 -17.82
N ASP A 255 20.84 10.40 -17.63
CA ASP A 255 21.95 11.34 -17.36
C ASP A 255 22.37 11.35 -15.86
N TYR A 256 21.70 10.60 -15.01
CA TYR A 256 21.97 10.52 -13.56
C TYR A 256 22.52 9.15 -13.18
N PRO A 257 23.87 8.99 -13.06
CA PRO A 257 24.47 7.66 -12.78
C PRO A 257 23.96 7.01 -11.49
N GLY A 258 23.66 7.81 -10.47
CA GLY A 258 23.16 7.34 -9.17
C GLY A 258 21.65 7.11 -9.10
N ALA A 259 20.88 7.27 -10.21
CA ALA A 259 19.46 6.92 -10.21
C ALA A 259 19.29 5.40 -10.25
N ILE A 260 18.36 4.89 -9.48
CA ILE A 260 18.02 3.47 -9.35
C ILE A 260 16.50 3.29 -9.27
#